data_4d00141935ab9178c21d3a0fd30463dd
#
_entry.id   4d00141935ab9178c21d3a0fd30463dd
#
_cell.length_a   1.000
_cell.length_b   1.000
_cell.length_c   1.000
_cell.angle_alpha   90.00
_cell.angle_beta   90.00
_cell.angle_gamma   90.00
#
_symmetry.space_group_name_H-M   'P 1'
#
loop_
_entity.id
_entity.type
_entity.pdbx_description
1 polymer ?
#
loop_
_entity_poly.entity_id
_entity_poly.type
_entity_poly.pdbx_seq_one_letter_code
_entity_poly.pdbx_strand_id
1 'polypeptide(L)'
;MKKKNMFLQLALTAALLVSTFSTTAYASDVTSTRDIPVGGSGQVEMVGTIEPTILTVTMPTFVPFNISNSLSTQNKVISPRINVKNNSNVPVQVDVAYTSVDISKLKNTTWSNTGAVTANQIAIGLKQEETPGEMPKDLSNARWLEANKQQDMNVLILNSNQEGALYVVGTLGQDVSESATFNVTPTFVVRKTSGTAN
;
A
#
# COMPACT_ATOMS: atom_id res chain seq x y z
N MET A 1 34.49 40.82 -35.88
CA MET A 1 33.71 40.93 -34.63
C MET A 1 32.74 39.76 -34.54
N LYS A 2 33.02 38.72 -33.72
CA LYS A 2 32.14 37.57 -33.50
C LYS A 2 31.53 37.70 -32.09
N LYS A 3 30.20 37.92 -32.02
CA LYS A 3 29.45 37.93 -30.76
C LYS A 3 29.24 36.49 -30.30
N LYS A 4 29.77 36.12 -29.12
CA LYS A 4 29.48 34.90 -28.43
C LYS A 4 28.15 35.04 -27.66
N ASN A 5 27.14 34.27 -28.04
CA ASN A 5 25.92 34.13 -27.24
C ASN A 5 26.18 33.11 -26.13
N MET A 6 26.17 33.59 -24.90
CA MET A 6 26.28 32.79 -23.70
C MET A 6 24.85 32.40 -23.28
N PHE A 7 24.49 31.14 -23.52
CA PHE A 7 23.23 30.58 -22.99
C PHE A 7 23.41 30.29 -21.52
N LEU A 8 22.73 31.06 -20.70
CA LEU A 8 22.60 30.80 -19.26
C LEU A 8 21.51 29.75 -19.05
N GLN A 9 21.89 28.50 -18.78
CA GLN A 9 20.96 27.47 -18.35
C GLN A 9 20.65 27.68 -16.86
N LEU A 10 19.45 28.16 -16.58
CA LEU A 10 18.90 28.24 -15.22
C LEU A 10 18.32 26.87 -14.85
N ALA A 11 19.09 26.07 -14.10
CA ALA A 11 18.60 24.83 -13.49
C ALA A 11 17.71 25.20 -12.31
N LEU A 12 16.40 25.08 -12.51
CA LEU A 12 15.41 25.25 -11.46
C LEU A 12 15.30 23.94 -10.65
N THR A 13 16.10 23.81 -9.60
CA THR A 13 15.96 22.75 -8.60
C THR A 13 14.79 23.09 -7.69
N ALA A 14 13.61 22.49 -7.95
CA ALA A 14 12.49 22.52 -7.01
C ALA A 14 12.81 21.58 -5.84
N ALA A 15 13.36 22.14 -4.76
CA ALA A 15 13.44 21.44 -3.48
C ALA A 15 12.04 21.39 -2.87
N LEU A 16 11.40 20.22 -2.89
CA LEU A 16 10.20 19.97 -2.12
C LEU A 16 10.60 19.89 -0.64
N LEU A 17 10.46 21.00 0.06
CA LEU A 17 10.48 21.03 1.53
C LEU A 17 9.19 20.39 2.04
N VAL A 18 9.22 19.09 2.32
CA VAL A 18 8.20 18.45 3.15
C VAL A 18 8.44 18.90 4.59
N SER A 19 7.80 20.00 4.98
CA SER A 19 7.75 20.39 6.38
C SER A 19 6.83 19.39 7.12
N THR A 20 7.44 18.50 7.89
CA THR A 20 6.72 17.69 8.86
C THR A 20 6.26 18.62 10.00
N PHE A 21 5.05 19.13 9.90
CA PHE A 21 4.40 19.76 11.05
C PHE A 21 4.00 18.64 12.01
N SER A 22 4.87 18.31 12.95
CA SER A 22 4.47 17.60 14.15
C SER A 22 3.77 18.61 15.06
N THR A 23 2.46 18.77 14.92
CA THR A 23 1.64 19.47 15.90
C THR A 23 1.49 18.57 17.12
N THR A 24 2.35 18.76 18.10
CA THR A 24 2.09 18.23 19.43
C THR A 24 0.92 19.03 19.99
N ALA A 25 -0.22 18.37 20.18
CA ALA A 25 -1.34 18.95 20.90
C ALA A 25 -0.91 19.16 22.37
N TYR A 26 -0.62 20.38 22.72
CA TYR A 26 -0.45 20.75 24.12
C TYR A 26 -1.84 21.08 24.68
N ALA A 27 -2.29 20.29 25.65
CA ALA A 27 -3.34 20.76 26.54
C ALA A 27 -2.78 21.99 27.26
N SER A 28 -3.31 23.18 27.00
CA SER A 28 -2.95 24.36 27.74
C SER A 28 -3.41 24.17 29.18
N ASP A 29 -2.53 24.51 30.13
CA ASP A 29 -2.87 24.48 31.53
C ASP A 29 -4.09 25.36 31.85
N VAL A 30 -4.86 24.95 32.86
CA VAL A 30 -5.99 25.75 33.37
C VAL A 30 -5.46 27.09 33.84
N THR A 31 -5.76 28.16 33.10
CA THR A 31 -5.17 29.48 33.31
C THR A 31 -5.99 30.36 34.28
N SER A 32 -7.22 29.96 34.63
CA SER A 32 -8.05 30.70 35.53
C SER A 32 -8.92 29.80 36.42
N THR A 33 -9.00 30.10 37.70
CA THR A 33 -9.90 29.48 38.67
C THR A 33 -10.87 30.50 39.24
N ARG A 34 -12.07 30.05 39.57
CA ARG A 34 -13.11 30.86 40.21
C ARG A 34 -13.74 30.06 41.34
N ASP A 35 -13.85 30.70 42.51
CA ASP A 35 -14.57 30.13 43.64
C ASP A 35 -16.08 30.23 43.43
N ILE A 36 -16.77 29.11 43.58
CA ILE A 36 -18.23 29.03 43.52
C ILE A 36 -18.72 28.86 44.98
N PRO A 37 -19.46 29.83 45.57
CA PRO A 37 -19.95 29.70 46.94
C PRO A 37 -21.00 28.60 47.05
N VAL A 38 -21.18 28.08 48.26
CA VAL A 38 -22.20 27.05 48.54
C VAL A 38 -23.59 27.57 48.14
N GLY A 39 -24.28 26.81 47.27
CA GLY A 39 -25.58 27.19 46.69
C GLY A 39 -25.50 28.11 45.46
N GLY A 40 -24.27 28.49 45.02
CA GLY A 40 -24.06 29.24 43.80
C GLY A 40 -23.90 28.35 42.57
N SER A 41 -24.04 28.94 41.37
CA SER A 41 -23.76 28.30 40.10
C SER A 41 -22.61 28.99 39.37
N GLY A 42 -21.78 28.23 38.67
CA GLY A 42 -20.70 28.75 37.84
C GLY A 42 -20.73 28.12 36.46
N GLN A 43 -20.34 28.88 35.44
CA GLN A 43 -20.15 28.38 34.08
C GLN A 43 -18.66 28.21 33.81
N VAL A 44 -18.31 27.09 33.17
CA VAL A 44 -16.96 26.81 32.71
C VAL A 44 -17.03 26.69 31.18
N GLU A 45 -16.25 27.53 30.50
CA GLU A 45 -16.07 27.39 29.06
C GLU A 45 -15.05 26.28 28.78
N MET A 46 -15.44 25.30 27.98
CA MET A 46 -14.55 24.24 27.50
C MET A 46 -14.34 24.41 26.00
N VAL A 47 -13.10 24.67 25.60
CA VAL A 47 -12.70 24.82 24.21
C VAL A 47 -11.99 23.56 23.76
N GLY A 48 -12.53 22.86 22.75
CA GLY A 48 -11.93 21.69 22.15
C GLY A 48 -11.47 21.97 20.71
N THR A 49 -10.31 21.48 20.36
CA THR A 49 -9.81 21.49 18.97
C THR A 49 -9.81 20.07 18.41
N ILE A 50 -10.35 19.90 17.20
CA ILE A 50 -10.29 18.63 16.47
C ILE A 50 -9.14 18.73 15.48
N GLU A 51 -8.14 17.88 15.63
CA GLU A 51 -7.06 17.78 14.68
C GLU A 51 -7.50 17.03 13.41
N PRO A 52 -7.08 17.49 12.20
CA PRO A 52 -7.40 16.79 10.98
C PRO A 52 -6.70 15.41 10.94
N THR A 53 -7.41 14.40 10.47
CA THR A 53 -6.85 13.07 10.23
C THR A 53 -6.11 13.08 8.89
N ILE A 54 -4.81 12.84 8.92
CA ILE A 54 -4.01 12.66 7.69
C ILE A 54 -3.76 11.16 7.52
N LEU A 55 -4.16 10.61 6.36
CA LEU A 55 -3.89 9.22 6.00
C LEU A 55 -2.60 9.16 5.18
N THR A 56 -1.59 8.49 5.70
CA THR A 56 -0.31 8.32 5.02
C THR A 56 0.19 6.90 5.20
N VAL A 57 0.48 6.23 4.07
CA VAL A 57 1.06 4.89 4.04
C VAL A 57 2.32 4.93 3.19
N THR A 58 3.39 4.31 3.69
CA THR A 58 4.62 4.09 2.92
C THR A 58 4.66 2.66 2.41
N MET A 59 4.92 2.51 1.11
CA MET A 59 5.10 1.22 0.45
C MET A 59 6.07 1.37 -0.74
N PRO A 60 6.74 0.28 -1.19
CA PRO A 60 7.62 0.36 -2.35
C PRO A 60 6.82 0.63 -3.64
N THR A 61 7.44 1.35 -4.57
CA THR A 61 6.86 1.65 -5.90
C THR A 61 7.22 0.63 -6.97
N PHE A 62 8.17 -0.26 -6.68
CA PHE A 62 8.63 -1.31 -7.58
C PHE A 62 8.94 -2.58 -6.79
N VAL A 63 8.43 -3.72 -7.27
CA VAL A 63 8.60 -5.04 -6.67
C VAL A 63 8.94 -6.03 -7.76
N PRO A 64 10.22 -6.43 -7.90
CA PRO A 64 10.61 -7.47 -8.84
C PRO A 64 10.17 -8.84 -8.30
N PHE A 65 9.66 -9.69 -9.16
CA PHE A 65 9.33 -11.07 -8.81
C PHE A 65 9.63 -12.03 -9.97
N ASN A 66 9.84 -13.29 -9.65
CA ASN A 66 10.01 -14.36 -10.61
C ASN A 66 8.92 -15.41 -10.44
N ILE A 67 8.55 -16.07 -11.52
CA ILE A 67 7.58 -17.16 -11.50
C ILE A 67 8.18 -18.40 -12.15
N SER A 68 8.00 -19.57 -11.55
CA SER A 68 8.60 -20.81 -12.01
C SER A 68 7.74 -22.04 -11.71
N ASN A 69 7.54 -22.86 -12.73
CA ASN A 69 6.88 -24.16 -12.58
C ASN A 69 7.75 -25.19 -11.83
N SER A 70 9.06 -24.97 -11.69
CA SER A 70 9.95 -25.90 -10.99
C SER A 70 9.78 -25.90 -9.46
N LEU A 71 9.07 -24.93 -8.90
CA LEU A 71 8.79 -24.89 -7.46
C LEU A 71 7.84 -26.02 -7.07
N SER A 72 8.17 -26.72 -5.99
CA SER A 72 7.35 -27.82 -5.44
C SER A 72 6.13 -27.34 -4.62
N THR A 73 6.04 -26.04 -4.34
CA THR A 73 4.94 -25.41 -3.59
C THR A 73 3.78 -25.04 -4.51
N GLN A 74 2.60 -24.77 -3.94
CA GLN A 74 1.47 -24.24 -4.71
C GLN A 74 1.76 -22.85 -5.25
N ASN A 75 2.42 -22.01 -4.44
CA ASN A 75 2.89 -20.71 -4.91
C ASN A 75 4.08 -20.91 -5.85
N LYS A 76 3.92 -20.44 -7.10
CA LYS A 76 4.93 -20.49 -8.16
C LYS A 76 5.77 -19.20 -8.25
N VAL A 77 5.49 -18.22 -7.44
CA VAL A 77 6.18 -16.92 -7.41
C VAL A 77 7.24 -16.90 -6.34
N ILE A 78 8.39 -16.30 -6.67
CA ILE A 78 9.43 -15.88 -5.74
C ILE A 78 9.40 -14.36 -5.74
N SER A 79 9.03 -13.73 -4.64
CA SER A 79 8.98 -12.28 -4.50
C SER A 79 9.71 -11.82 -3.24
N PRO A 80 10.23 -10.57 -3.23
CA PRO A 80 10.67 -9.95 -1.99
C PRO A 80 9.46 -9.65 -1.08
N ARG A 81 9.74 -9.41 0.18
CA ARG A 81 8.79 -8.90 1.15
C ARG A 81 8.43 -7.45 0.81
N ILE A 82 7.16 -7.16 0.68
CA ILE A 82 6.62 -5.82 0.41
C ILE A 82 6.23 -5.20 1.75
N ASN A 83 7.10 -4.37 2.30
CA ASN A 83 6.83 -3.67 3.56
C ASN A 83 5.84 -2.54 3.34
N VAL A 84 4.81 -2.49 4.17
CA VAL A 84 3.78 -1.45 4.18
C VAL A 84 3.72 -0.87 5.58
N LYS A 85 3.87 0.45 5.71
CA LYS A 85 3.85 1.15 6.99
C LYS A 85 2.73 2.18 7.02
N ASN A 86 1.86 2.08 8.00
CA ASN A 86 0.90 3.12 8.31
C ASN A 86 1.59 4.21 9.16
N ASN A 87 1.74 5.40 8.61
CA ASN A 87 2.29 6.57 9.33
C ASN A 87 1.17 7.48 9.86
N SER A 88 -0.08 7.04 9.79
CA SER A 88 -1.23 7.78 10.28
C SER A 88 -1.46 7.52 11.78
N ASN A 89 -2.11 8.44 12.44
CA ASN A 89 -2.55 8.29 13.83
C ASN A 89 -3.85 7.48 14.00
N VAL A 90 -4.37 6.91 12.92
CA VAL A 90 -5.60 6.10 12.88
C VAL A 90 -5.37 4.80 12.12
N PRO A 91 -6.19 3.77 12.35
CA PRO A 91 -6.15 2.55 11.55
C PRO A 91 -6.50 2.84 10.08
N VAL A 92 -5.80 2.17 9.17
CA VAL A 92 -6.02 2.28 7.72
C VAL A 92 -6.25 0.91 7.10
N GLN A 93 -7.01 0.94 6.02
CA GLN A 93 -7.21 -0.17 5.10
C GLN A 93 -6.51 0.15 3.78
N VAL A 94 -5.75 -0.80 3.27
CA VAL A 94 -5.10 -0.72 1.95
C VAL A 94 -5.84 -1.64 1.01
N ASP A 95 -6.37 -1.07 -0.06
CA ASP A 95 -7.15 -1.78 -1.07
C ASP A 95 -6.47 -1.71 -2.42
N VAL A 96 -6.69 -2.72 -3.27
CA VAL A 96 -6.43 -2.63 -4.71
C VAL A 96 -7.69 -2.16 -5.40
N ALA A 97 -7.62 -1.00 -6.06
CA ALA A 97 -8.73 -0.41 -6.79
C ALA A 97 -8.76 -0.79 -8.28
N TYR A 98 -7.60 -1.06 -8.86
CA TYR A 98 -7.44 -1.42 -10.27
C TYR A 98 -6.12 -2.15 -10.47
N THR A 99 -6.05 -3.03 -11.46
CA THR A 99 -4.77 -3.66 -11.85
C THR A 99 -4.60 -3.59 -13.36
N SER A 100 -3.56 -2.90 -13.81
CA SER A 100 -3.13 -2.98 -15.21
C SER A 100 -2.23 -4.21 -15.40
N VAL A 101 -2.54 -5.01 -16.42
CA VAL A 101 -1.78 -6.22 -16.75
C VAL A 101 -1.35 -6.16 -18.22
N ASP A 102 -0.06 -6.30 -18.45
CA ASP A 102 0.52 -6.44 -19.78
C ASP A 102 1.31 -7.76 -19.88
N ILE A 103 0.68 -8.75 -20.48
CA ILE A 103 1.25 -10.06 -20.81
C ILE A 103 1.47 -10.24 -22.33
N SER A 104 1.50 -9.16 -23.10
CA SER A 104 1.59 -9.20 -24.57
C SER A 104 2.85 -9.93 -25.09
N LYS A 105 3.89 -10.00 -24.28
CA LYS A 105 5.14 -10.72 -24.58
C LYS A 105 5.08 -12.21 -24.27
N LEU A 106 4.06 -12.67 -23.55
CA LEU A 106 3.82 -14.10 -23.28
C LEU A 106 2.94 -14.67 -24.40
N LYS A 107 3.51 -15.42 -25.33
CA LYS A 107 2.75 -16.02 -26.42
C LYS A 107 1.82 -17.09 -25.87
N ASN A 108 0.63 -17.19 -26.48
CA ASN A 108 -0.39 -18.20 -26.15
C ASN A 108 -0.76 -18.25 -24.65
N THR A 109 -0.46 -17.20 -23.89
CA THR A 109 -0.76 -17.13 -22.47
C THR A 109 -1.90 -16.15 -22.22
N THR A 110 -2.84 -16.53 -21.37
CA THR A 110 -3.96 -15.71 -20.94
C THR A 110 -3.92 -15.48 -19.42
N TRP A 111 -4.60 -14.42 -18.99
CA TRP A 111 -4.69 -14.09 -17.57
C TRP A 111 -5.88 -14.79 -16.93
N SER A 112 -5.69 -15.34 -15.72
CA SER A 112 -6.77 -15.79 -14.86
C SER A 112 -7.00 -14.79 -13.74
N ASN A 113 -8.25 -14.37 -13.54
CA ASN A 113 -8.66 -13.47 -12.45
C ASN A 113 -8.88 -14.22 -11.12
N THR A 114 -8.61 -15.49 -11.10
CA THR A 114 -8.69 -16.35 -9.91
C THR A 114 -7.42 -17.18 -9.78
N GLY A 115 -7.18 -17.78 -8.63
CA GLY A 115 -6.01 -18.65 -8.46
C GLY A 115 -6.08 -19.97 -9.25
N ALA A 116 -7.24 -20.30 -9.80
CA ALA A 116 -7.38 -21.46 -10.67
C ALA A 116 -6.89 -21.11 -12.09
N VAL A 117 -5.96 -21.91 -12.61
CA VAL A 117 -5.39 -21.73 -13.95
C VAL A 117 -5.57 -22.97 -14.80
N THR A 118 -5.85 -22.77 -16.09
CA THR A 118 -5.75 -23.81 -17.12
C THR A 118 -4.32 -23.91 -17.65
N ALA A 119 -4.07 -24.83 -18.57
CA ALA A 119 -2.72 -25.16 -19.04
C ALA A 119 -1.92 -23.96 -19.56
N ASN A 120 -2.56 -22.98 -20.18
CA ASN A 120 -1.94 -21.79 -20.76
C ASN A 120 -2.27 -20.49 -20.00
N GLN A 121 -2.59 -20.56 -18.71
CA GLN A 121 -2.94 -19.39 -17.92
C GLN A 121 -1.91 -19.05 -16.86
N ILE A 122 -1.90 -17.78 -16.48
CA ILE A 122 -1.15 -17.23 -15.36
C ILE A 122 -2.10 -16.46 -14.45
N ALA A 123 -1.92 -16.58 -13.14
CA ALA A 123 -2.62 -15.78 -12.14
C ALA A 123 -1.61 -15.23 -11.15
N ILE A 124 -1.73 -13.94 -10.84
CA ILE A 124 -0.93 -13.26 -9.81
C ILE A 124 -1.89 -12.67 -8.77
N GLY A 125 -1.48 -12.74 -7.53
CA GLY A 125 -2.20 -12.19 -6.40
C GLY A 125 -1.26 -11.59 -5.36
N LEU A 126 -1.86 -11.04 -4.34
CA LEU A 126 -1.18 -10.55 -3.14
C LEU A 126 -1.61 -11.40 -1.95
N LYS A 127 -0.69 -11.73 -1.09
CA LYS A 127 -0.96 -12.43 0.15
C LYS A 127 -0.31 -11.69 1.31
N GLN A 128 -1.07 -11.48 2.38
CA GLN A 128 -0.53 -10.93 3.62
C GLN A 128 0.47 -11.91 4.23
N GLU A 129 1.53 -11.38 4.82
CA GLU A 129 2.49 -12.16 5.59
C GLU A 129 1.79 -12.84 6.77
N GLU A 130 1.90 -14.17 6.86
CA GLU A 130 1.33 -14.96 7.96
C GLU A 130 2.38 -15.26 9.03
N THR A 131 3.60 -15.55 8.58
CA THR A 131 4.76 -15.77 9.48
C THR A 131 5.82 -14.72 9.16
N PRO A 132 6.27 -13.92 10.14
CA PRO A 132 7.22 -12.85 9.90
C PRO A 132 8.48 -13.31 9.16
N GLY A 133 8.76 -12.70 8.02
CA GLY A 133 9.93 -12.98 7.18
C GLY A 133 9.83 -14.22 6.30
N GLU A 134 8.72 -14.97 6.34
CA GLU A 134 8.54 -16.17 5.51
C GLU A 134 7.66 -15.90 4.29
N MET A 135 8.17 -16.28 3.13
CA MET A 135 7.40 -16.23 1.90
C MET A 135 6.32 -17.32 1.90
N PRO A 136 5.05 -16.99 1.54
CA PRO A 136 3.96 -17.94 1.48
C PRO A 136 4.24 -19.10 0.52
N LYS A 137 4.01 -20.33 0.96
CA LYS A 137 4.15 -21.56 0.15
C LYS A 137 2.83 -22.04 -0.44
N ASP A 138 1.73 -21.69 0.19
CA ASP A 138 0.36 -21.98 -0.26
C ASP A 138 -0.33 -20.71 -0.78
N LEU A 139 -1.53 -20.88 -1.34
CA LEU A 139 -2.32 -19.82 -1.96
C LEU A 139 -3.60 -19.51 -1.15
N SER A 140 -3.74 -20.07 0.06
CA SER A 140 -4.86 -19.75 0.93
C SER A 140 -4.91 -18.27 1.24
N ASN A 141 -6.09 -17.68 1.28
CA ASN A 141 -6.30 -16.25 1.54
C ASN A 141 -5.60 -15.30 0.56
N ALA A 142 -5.03 -15.80 -0.56
CA ALA A 142 -4.47 -14.94 -1.59
C ALA A 142 -5.57 -14.04 -2.21
N ARG A 143 -5.24 -12.79 -2.43
CA ARG A 143 -6.09 -11.78 -3.07
C ARG A 143 -5.69 -11.69 -4.54
N TRP A 144 -6.52 -12.25 -5.43
CA TRP A 144 -6.22 -12.36 -6.85
C TRP A 144 -6.46 -11.05 -7.58
N LEU A 145 -5.47 -10.64 -8.39
CA LEU A 145 -5.53 -9.42 -9.18
C LEU A 145 -6.33 -9.66 -10.46
N GLU A 146 -7.39 -8.89 -10.68
CA GLU A 146 -8.20 -8.94 -11.90
C GLU A 146 -7.62 -8.02 -12.97
N ALA A 147 -7.31 -8.57 -14.16
CA ALA A 147 -6.67 -7.82 -15.23
C ALA A 147 -7.58 -6.73 -15.80
N ASN A 148 -7.08 -5.50 -15.84
CA ASN A 148 -7.68 -4.35 -16.51
C ASN A 148 -9.13 -4.08 -16.07
N LYS A 149 -9.42 -4.31 -14.79
CA LYS A 149 -10.74 -4.17 -14.20
C LYS A 149 -10.68 -3.41 -12.87
N GLN A 150 -11.74 -2.66 -12.57
CA GLN A 150 -11.94 -2.05 -11.26
C GLN A 150 -12.20 -3.14 -10.21
N GLN A 151 -11.52 -3.00 -9.07
CA GLN A 151 -11.65 -3.89 -7.91
C GLN A 151 -11.91 -3.04 -6.67
N ASP A 152 -12.49 -3.62 -5.65
CA ASP A 152 -12.55 -3.07 -4.29
C ASP A 152 -12.08 -4.17 -3.35
N MET A 153 -10.77 -4.44 -3.40
CA MET A 153 -10.18 -5.63 -2.80
C MET A 153 -9.24 -5.23 -1.65
N ASN A 154 -9.68 -5.48 -0.42
CA ASN A 154 -8.82 -5.30 0.74
C ASN A 154 -7.65 -6.28 0.72
N VAL A 155 -6.44 -5.77 0.87
CA VAL A 155 -5.20 -6.57 0.93
C VAL A 155 -4.49 -6.47 2.27
N LEU A 156 -4.73 -5.39 3.05
CA LEU A 156 -4.07 -5.20 4.34
C LEU A 156 -4.84 -4.21 5.21
N ILE A 157 -4.92 -4.49 6.50
CA ILE A 157 -5.39 -3.55 7.52
C ILE A 157 -4.25 -3.33 8.51
N LEU A 158 -3.94 -2.06 8.82
CA LEU A 158 -2.88 -1.68 9.73
C LEU A 158 -3.41 -0.74 10.79
N ASN A 159 -3.11 -1.03 12.06
CA ASN A 159 -3.36 -0.08 13.15
C ASN A 159 -2.49 1.17 13.01
N SER A 160 -2.78 2.21 13.82
CA SER A 160 -1.96 3.42 13.88
C SER A 160 -0.48 3.09 14.09
N ASN A 161 0.39 3.66 13.25
CA ASN A 161 1.85 3.48 13.30
C ASN A 161 2.34 2.03 13.15
N GLN A 162 1.48 1.12 12.70
CA GLN A 162 1.81 -0.30 12.50
C GLN A 162 2.51 -0.52 11.14
N GLU A 163 3.40 -1.51 11.12
CA GLU A 163 3.96 -2.10 9.91
C GLU A 163 3.35 -3.46 9.63
N GLY A 164 3.16 -3.78 8.36
CA GLY A 164 2.74 -5.09 7.87
C GLY A 164 3.47 -5.42 6.58
N ALA A 165 3.22 -6.59 6.04
CA ALA A 165 3.84 -6.98 4.79
C ALA A 165 2.90 -7.79 3.89
N LEU A 166 3.18 -7.68 2.60
CA LEU A 166 2.57 -8.46 1.54
C LEU A 166 3.65 -9.20 0.76
N TYR A 167 3.26 -10.27 0.11
CA TYR A 167 4.05 -10.97 -0.90
C TYR A 167 3.25 -11.07 -2.19
N VAL A 168 3.94 -10.99 -3.33
CA VAL A 168 3.37 -11.42 -4.60
C VAL A 168 3.31 -12.93 -4.58
N VAL A 169 2.15 -13.48 -4.87
CA VAL A 169 1.92 -14.92 -5.02
C VAL A 169 1.30 -15.20 -6.37
N GLY A 170 1.39 -16.44 -6.84
CA GLY A 170 0.81 -16.75 -8.13
C GLY A 170 0.91 -18.21 -8.51
N THR A 171 0.22 -18.55 -9.55
CA THR A 171 0.22 -19.88 -10.15
C THR A 171 0.36 -19.78 -11.66
N LEU A 172 0.85 -20.86 -12.26
CA LEU A 172 1.20 -20.93 -13.67
C LEU A 172 0.69 -22.25 -14.24
N GLY A 173 0.02 -22.19 -15.39
CA GLY A 173 -0.39 -23.35 -16.14
C GLY A 173 0.82 -24.11 -16.72
N GLN A 174 0.67 -25.40 -16.92
CA GLN A 174 1.77 -26.29 -17.32
C GLN A 174 2.37 -25.97 -18.70
N ASP A 175 1.60 -25.36 -19.59
CA ASP A 175 2.01 -25.05 -20.97
C ASP A 175 2.60 -23.63 -21.10
N VAL A 176 2.63 -22.86 -20.02
CA VAL A 176 3.31 -21.57 -19.98
C VAL A 176 4.81 -21.81 -19.76
N SER A 177 5.57 -21.86 -20.85
CA SER A 177 6.99 -22.26 -20.85
C SER A 177 7.95 -21.16 -21.30
N GLU A 178 7.46 -20.00 -21.66
CA GLU A 178 8.28 -18.93 -22.23
C GLU A 178 9.03 -18.14 -21.17
N SER A 179 10.31 -17.87 -21.43
CA SER A 179 11.12 -16.93 -20.65
C SER A 179 10.90 -15.52 -21.20
N ALA A 180 9.89 -14.83 -20.71
CA ALA A 180 9.59 -13.46 -21.09
C ALA A 180 9.22 -12.62 -19.86
N THR A 181 9.43 -11.34 -19.97
CA THR A 181 9.00 -10.37 -18.94
C THR A 181 7.58 -9.90 -19.21
N PHE A 182 6.82 -9.68 -18.14
CA PHE A 182 5.49 -9.09 -18.19
C PHE A 182 5.32 -8.11 -17.02
N ASN A 183 4.32 -7.26 -17.10
CA ASN A 183 4.07 -6.23 -16.10
C ASN A 183 2.70 -6.40 -15.46
N VAL A 184 2.64 -6.26 -14.15
CA VAL A 184 1.42 -6.19 -13.35
C VAL A 184 1.52 -4.96 -12.47
N THR A 185 0.60 -4.03 -12.64
CA THR A 185 0.64 -2.74 -11.95
C THR A 185 -0.67 -2.51 -11.20
N PRO A 186 -0.75 -2.93 -9.92
CA PRO A 186 -1.89 -2.63 -9.08
C PRO A 186 -1.90 -1.15 -8.67
N THR A 187 -3.09 -0.56 -8.64
CA THR A 187 -3.35 0.77 -8.07
C THR A 187 -3.90 0.59 -6.67
N PHE A 188 -3.17 1.07 -5.68
CA PHE A 188 -3.58 1.00 -4.29
C PHE A 188 -4.33 2.26 -3.86
N VAL A 189 -5.33 2.07 -3.00
CA VAL A 189 -6.10 3.13 -2.34
C VAL A 189 -6.03 2.90 -0.84
N VAL A 190 -5.78 3.97 -0.10
CA VAL A 190 -5.74 3.95 1.37
C VAL A 190 -7.00 4.60 1.91
N ARG A 191 -7.67 3.92 2.83
CA ARG A 191 -8.90 4.40 3.48
C ARG A 191 -8.77 4.30 5.00
N LYS A 192 -9.44 5.20 5.72
CA LYS A 192 -9.64 5.04 7.16
C LYS A 192 -10.55 3.85 7.40
N THR A 193 -10.20 3.01 8.36
CA THR A 193 -11.07 1.93 8.83
C THR A 193 -11.37 2.06 10.31
N SER A 194 -12.54 1.57 10.74
CA SER A 194 -12.88 1.37 12.15
C SER A 194 -12.52 -0.02 12.64
N GLY A 195 -12.06 -0.91 11.72
CA GLY A 195 -11.62 -2.26 12.06
C GLY A 195 -10.26 -2.24 12.76
N THR A 196 -10.06 -3.21 13.66
CA THR A 196 -8.74 -3.53 14.20
C THR A 196 -8.01 -4.46 13.23
N ALA A 197 -6.71 -4.29 13.05
CA ALA A 197 -5.88 -5.28 12.38
C ALA A 197 -5.91 -6.58 13.20
N ASN A 198 -6.09 -7.70 12.52
CA ASN A 198 -6.01 -9.04 13.13
C ASN A 198 -4.57 -9.41 13.39
#